data_2018df0f26a9cfe8be9e273fa7e16bdb
#
_entry.id   2018df0f26a9cfe8be9e273fa7e16bdb
#
_cell.length_a   1.000
_cell.length_b   1.000
_cell.length_c   1.000
_cell.angle_alpha   90.00
_cell.angle_beta   90.00
_cell.angle_gamma   90.00
#
_symmetry.space_group_name_H-M   'P 1'
#
loop_
_entity.id
_entity.type
_entity.pdbx_description
1 polymer ?
#
loop_
_entity_poly.entity_id
_entity_poly.type
_entity_poly.pdbx_seq_one_letter_code
_entity_poly.pdbx_strand_id
1 'polypeptide(L)'
;MHDLSTRALQIRRQKSATSAALLTAVLFLSPLAFADALGAPKTTDESAVAVIAPKFQAQVAHDIAIEIVKPGNEGLELSARLSESGGLIERDISWTLRDAQGGIVYDKNTELAQVSLPPGDYSVEARYGSASFSQRLTLLEANRLMVSFVLEVGGIRILPRVKGLGLTSAHTQSFVYALSGADKGKLITISKVPGEILRVKSGDYRIESRFATGNAVVVVDVHVNAGLMSAVEIDHAAGLARLSYVGAPDAHVSWLVTDDHGEQLPAIDGLSASVVLKPGAYTAKAQIGTEFLTASFDIAAGQERDILLGN
;
A
#
# COMPACT_ATOMS: atom_id res chain seq x y z
N MET A 1 -20.87 37.45 39.22
CA MET A 1 -21.18 36.23 40.03
C MET A 1 -21.56 35.14 39.05
N HIS A 2 -20.61 34.34 38.65
CA HIS A 2 -20.65 32.87 38.58
C HIS A 2 -19.34 32.40 37.95
N ASP A 3 -18.60 31.80 38.81
CA ASP A 3 -17.31 31.13 38.61
C ASP A 3 -17.53 29.82 37.84
N LEU A 4 -16.77 29.58 36.76
CA LEU A 4 -16.68 28.28 36.11
C LEU A 4 -15.23 27.82 36.07
N SER A 5 -14.92 27.08 37.07
CA SER A 5 -13.79 26.25 37.38
C SER A 5 -13.19 25.52 36.18
N THR A 6 -11.93 25.78 35.95
CA THR A 6 -11.01 25.08 35.11
C THR A 6 -10.74 23.67 35.68
N ARG A 7 -11.12 22.61 34.97
CA ARG A 7 -10.69 21.23 35.26
C ARG A 7 -9.48 20.89 34.41
N ALA A 8 -8.31 20.95 35.01
CA ALA A 8 -7.07 20.37 34.46
C ALA A 8 -7.15 18.85 34.53
N LEU A 9 -6.97 18.22 33.38
CA LEU A 9 -6.84 16.76 33.26
C LEU A 9 -5.38 16.36 33.49
N GLN A 10 -5.07 15.76 34.62
CA GLN A 10 -3.76 15.20 34.95
C GLN A 10 -3.57 13.88 34.22
N ILE A 11 -2.60 13.85 33.30
CA ILE A 11 -2.13 12.60 32.67
C ILE A 11 -1.12 11.93 33.64
N ARG A 12 -1.54 10.82 34.25
CA ARG A 12 -0.69 9.94 35.04
C ARG A 12 0.23 9.13 34.11
N ARG A 13 1.53 9.39 34.20
CA ARG A 13 2.57 8.51 33.64
C ARG A 13 2.65 7.23 34.46
N GLN A 14 2.32 6.10 33.88
CA GLN A 14 2.59 4.78 34.45
C GLN A 14 3.95 4.29 33.93
N LYS A 15 4.89 4.11 34.86
CA LYS A 15 6.17 3.45 34.61
C LYS A 15 5.92 1.95 34.57
N SER A 16 6.21 1.28 33.46
CA SER A 16 6.21 -0.16 33.38
C SER A 16 7.53 -0.72 33.92
N ALA A 17 7.40 -1.64 34.86
CA ALA A 17 8.47 -2.39 35.47
C ALA A 17 8.96 -3.49 34.50
N THR A 18 10.27 -3.61 34.43
CA THR A 18 11.02 -4.63 33.71
C THR A 18 10.87 -5.98 34.43
N SER A 19 10.28 -6.97 33.79
CA SER A 19 10.33 -8.37 34.25
C SER A 19 11.39 -9.11 33.44
N ALA A 20 12.45 -9.54 34.12
CA ALA A 20 13.47 -10.43 33.60
C ALA A 20 12.90 -11.86 33.53
N ALA A 21 12.90 -12.45 32.34
CA ALA A 21 12.60 -13.85 32.16
C ALA A 21 13.88 -14.68 32.15
N LEU A 22 13.96 -15.62 33.10
CA LEU A 22 15.03 -16.59 33.28
C LEU A 22 15.05 -17.59 32.11
N LEU A 23 16.16 -17.68 31.42
CA LEU A 23 16.42 -18.68 30.37
C LEU A 23 16.94 -19.95 31.03
N THR A 24 16.14 -21.00 31.06
CA THR A 24 16.58 -22.34 31.53
C THR A 24 17.09 -23.13 30.31
N ALA A 25 18.40 -23.32 30.21
CA ALA A 25 19.03 -24.18 29.23
C ALA A 25 18.93 -25.64 29.69
N VAL A 26 18.29 -26.47 28.87
CA VAL A 26 18.29 -27.93 29.05
C VAL A 26 19.36 -28.52 28.12
N LEU A 27 20.44 -29.00 28.72
CA LEU A 27 21.48 -29.82 28.06
C LEU A 27 20.93 -31.22 27.84
N PHE A 28 20.84 -31.66 26.58
CA PHE A 28 20.73 -33.09 26.27
C PHE A 28 22.11 -33.68 26.01
N LEU A 29 22.52 -34.59 26.89
CA LEU A 29 23.68 -35.48 26.70
C LEU A 29 23.26 -36.59 25.70
N SER A 30 24.08 -36.76 24.68
CA SER A 30 24.01 -37.94 23.80
C SER A 30 24.80 -39.08 24.41
N PRO A 31 24.34 -40.35 24.37
CA PRO A 31 25.19 -41.49 24.63
C PRO A 31 25.85 -42.00 23.33
N LEU A 32 27.16 -42.14 23.39
CA LEU A 32 27.97 -42.96 22.47
C LEU A 32 27.56 -44.41 22.60
N ALA A 33 27.25 -45.06 21.49
CA ALA A 33 27.24 -46.51 21.43
C ALA A 33 28.14 -47.00 20.28
N PHE A 34 28.96 -47.98 20.66
CA PHE A 34 30.01 -48.63 19.90
C PHE A 34 29.53 -49.39 18.66
N ALA A 35 30.40 -49.42 17.67
CA ALA A 35 30.31 -50.23 16.46
C ALA A 35 30.40 -51.71 16.76
N ASP A 36 29.70 -52.51 15.97
CA ASP A 36 30.22 -53.80 15.52
C ASP A 36 29.76 -54.13 14.09
N ALA A 37 30.72 -54.62 13.34
CA ALA A 37 30.62 -54.91 11.93
C ALA A 37 29.93 -56.25 11.70
N LEU A 38 29.05 -56.33 10.69
CA LEU A 38 28.89 -57.54 9.85
C LEU A 38 27.93 -57.30 8.67
N GLY A 39 28.46 -57.49 7.46
CA GLY A 39 27.71 -58.07 6.34
C GLY A 39 26.77 -57.15 5.57
N ALA A 40 27.22 -56.66 4.41
CA ALA A 40 26.35 -56.14 3.37
C ALA A 40 25.45 -57.21 2.75
N PRO A 41 24.22 -56.84 2.34
CA PRO A 41 23.79 -57.14 0.97
C PRO A 41 23.47 -55.88 0.17
N LYS A 42 23.88 -55.92 -1.07
CA LYS A 42 23.49 -54.99 -2.14
C LYS A 42 21.98 -55.04 -2.29
N THR A 43 21.33 -53.87 -2.22
CA THR A 43 19.99 -53.70 -2.78
C THR A 43 19.90 -52.35 -3.47
N THR A 44 19.75 -52.46 -4.76
CA THR A 44 18.85 -51.75 -5.66
C THR A 44 18.64 -50.25 -5.44
N ASP A 45 19.10 -49.54 -6.41
CA ASP A 45 18.76 -48.21 -6.85
C ASP A 45 17.24 -47.95 -6.75
N GLU A 46 16.80 -47.29 -5.71
CA GLU A 46 15.46 -46.76 -5.60
C GLU A 46 15.58 -45.27 -5.77
N SER A 47 15.36 -44.80 -7.01
CA SER A 47 15.23 -43.43 -7.39
C SER A 47 14.22 -42.76 -6.46
N ALA A 48 14.71 -42.05 -5.44
CA ALA A 48 13.91 -41.16 -4.64
C ALA A 48 13.39 -40.02 -5.54
N VAL A 49 12.18 -40.21 -6.05
CA VAL A 49 11.41 -39.13 -6.63
C VAL A 49 11.21 -38.10 -5.53
N ALA A 50 11.98 -37.01 -5.60
CA ALA A 50 11.76 -35.88 -4.74
C ALA A 50 10.36 -35.31 -5.06
N VAL A 51 9.40 -35.66 -4.23
CA VAL A 51 8.09 -35.04 -4.21
C VAL A 51 8.36 -33.60 -3.79
N ILE A 52 8.45 -32.69 -4.78
CA ILE A 52 8.45 -31.27 -4.54
C ILE A 52 7.08 -30.96 -3.96
N ALA A 53 7.01 -30.87 -2.64
CA ALA A 53 5.82 -30.37 -1.96
C ALA A 53 5.50 -28.98 -2.56
N PRO A 54 4.27 -28.75 -3.05
CA PRO A 54 3.91 -27.45 -3.56
C PRO A 54 4.12 -26.45 -2.42
N LYS A 55 4.83 -25.35 -2.68
CA LYS A 55 4.92 -24.23 -1.75
C LYS A 55 3.48 -23.77 -1.52
N PHE A 56 2.94 -24.08 -0.36
CA PHE A 56 1.65 -23.57 0.05
C PHE A 56 1.76 -22.04 0.13
N GLN A 57 1.17 -21.34 -0.82
CA GLN A 57 0.81 -19.94 -0.63
C GLN A 57 -0.16 -19.92 0.55
N ALA A 58 0.02 -18.97 1.46
CA ALA A 58 -0.86 -18.80 2.60
C ALA A 58 -2.31 -18.83 2.10
N GLN A 59 -3.07 -19.83 2.53
CA GLN A 59 -4.47 -19.98 2.16
C GLN A 59 -5.22 -18.80 2.79
N VAL A 60 -5.99 -18.12 1.98
CA VAL A 60 -6.95 -17.14 2.47
C VAL A 60 -7.97 -17.88 3.31
N ALA A 61 -8.24 -17.42 4.53
CA ALA A 61 -9.30 -17.99 5.34
C ALA A 61 -10.63 -17.85 4.59
N HIS A 62 -11.39 -18.92 4.53
CA HIS A 62 -12.67 -18.96 3.83
C HIS A 62 -13.60 -19.97 4.46
N ASP A 63 -14.89 -19.66 4.39
CA ASP A 63 -15.95 -20.58 4.74
C ASP A 63 -16.48 -21.22 3.46
N ILE A 64 -16.56 -22.56 3.44
CA ILE A 64 -17.15 -23.31 2.32
C ILE A 64 -18.39 -24.04 2.81
N ALA A 65 -19.52 -23.77 2.21
CA ALA A 65 -20.72 -24.57 2.32
C ALA A 65 -20.95 -25.32 1.01
N ILE A 66 -21.44 -26.55 1.09
CA ILE A 66 -21.72 -27.43 -0.05
C ILE A 66 -23.22 -27.67 -0.09
N GLU A 67 -23.83 -27.33 -1.22
CA GLU A 67 -25.20 -27.68 -1.55
C GLU A 67 -25.20 -28.87 -2.52
N ILE A 68 -26.00 -29.90 -2.25
CA ILE A 68 -26.21 -30.99 -3.19
C ILE A 68 -27.27 -30.58 -4.18
N VAL A 69 -26.90 -30.57 -5.45
CA VAL A 69 -27.75 -30.19 -6.56
C VAL A 69 -28.00 -31.34 -7.52
N LYS A 70 -28.95 -31.19 -8.45
CA LYS A 70 -29.11 -32.14 -9.54
C LYS A 70 -27.91 -32.04 -10.49
N PRO A 71 -27.43 -33.18 -11.06
CA PRO A 71 -26.40 -33.14 -12.11
C PRO A 71 -26.78 -32.20 -13.23
N GLY A 72 -25.83 -31.34 -13.64
CA GLY A 72 -26.03 -30.25 -14.60
C GLY A 72 -26.36 -28.89 -13.96
N ASN A 73 -26.54 -28.81 -12.62
CA ASN A 73 -26.76 -27.58 -11.89
C ASN A 73 -25.59 -27.22 -10.96
N GLU A 74 -24.43 -27.83 -11.20
CA GLU A 74 -23.19 -27.55 -10.46
C GLU A 74 -22.75 -26.12 -10.67
N GLY A 75 -21.97 -25.59 -9.72
CA GLY A 75 -21.46 -24.25 -9.83
C GLY A 75 -20.78 -23.72 -8.59
N LEU A 76 -20.34 -22.47 -8.68
CA LEU A 76 -19.72 -21.72 -7.59
C LEU A 76 -20.59 -20.51 -7.26
N GLU A 77 -20.76 -20.24 -5.97
CA GLU A 77 -21.26 -18.99 -5.44
C GLU A 77 -20.16 -18.37 -4.58
N LEU A 78 -19.67 -17.17 -4.96
CA LEU A 78 -18.50 -16.55 -4.35
C LEU A 78 -18.91 -15.21 -3.73
N SER A 79 -18.54 -15.02 -2.48
CA SER A 79 -18.69 -13.77 -1.75
C SER A 79 -17.40 -13.46 -0.99
N ALA A 80 -17.26 -12.22 -0.48
CA ALA A 80 -16.09 -11.84 0.29
C ALA A 80 -16.44 -10.91 1.45
N ARG A 81 -15.59 -10.95 2.51
CA ARG A 81 -15.63 -10.06 3.66
C ARG A 81 -14.27 -9.39 3.86
N LEU A 82 -14.26 -8.20 4.46
CA LEU A 82 -13.03 -7.46 4.76
C LEU A 82 -12.23 -8.11 5.89
N SER A 83 -12.90 -8.74 6.87
CA SER A 83 -12.33 -9.43 8.02
C SER A 83 -13.27 -10.54 8.47
N GLU A 84 -12.84 -11.42 9.36
CA GLU A 84 -13.66 -12.52 9.90
C GLU A 84 -15.01 -12.05 10.48
N SER A 85 -14.99 -10.95 11.22
CA SER A 85 -16.20 -10.35 11.81
C SER A 85 -16.84 -9.26 10.94
N GLY A 86 -16.28 -8.97 9.79
CA GLY A 86 -16.75 -7.92 8.88
C GLY A 86 -17.98 -8.33 8.08
N GLY A 87 -18.74 -7.34 7.60
CA GLY A 87 -19.83 -7.54 6.66
C GLY A 87 -19.32 -7.96 5.27
N LEU A 88 -20.24 -8.44 4.43
CA LEU A 88 -19.96 -8.74 3.03
C LEU A 88 -19.50 -7.47 2.28
N ILE A 89 -18.62 -7.66 1.32
CA ILE A 89 -18.23 -6.60 0.39
C ILE A 89 -19.32 -6.48 -0.67
N GLU A 90 -20.01 -5.34 -0.66
CA GLU A 90 -21.20 -5.10 -1.48
C GLU A 90 -20.90 -4.40 -2.82
N ARG A 91 -19.64 -4.01 -3.07
CA ARG A 91 -19.25 -3.31 -4.31
C ARG A 91 -17.76 -3.36 -4.56
N ASP A 92 -17.35 -3.03 -5.77
CA ASP A 92 -15.96 -2.83 -6.20
C ASP A 92 -15.06 -4.08 -6.06
N ILE A 93 -15.65 -5.28 -5.98
CA ILE A 93 -14.91 -6.54 -6.01
C ILE A 93 -14.98 -7.19 -7.37
N SER A 94 -13.84 -7.64 -7.88
CA SER A 94 -13.71 -8.35 -9.15
C SER A 94 -13.40 -9.81 -8.91
N TRP A 95 -14.04 -10.68 -9.68
CA TRP A 95 -13.83 -12.11 -9.67
C TRP A 95 -13.32 -12.56 -11.02
N THR A 96 -12.20 -13.27 -11.05
CA THR A 96 -11.71 -13.97 -12.24
C THR A 96 -11.59 -15.45 -11.93
N LEU A 97 -12.29 -16.30 -12.66
CA LEU A 97 -12.20 -17.76 -12.55
C LEU A 97 -11.50 -18.31 -13.77
N ARG A 98 -10.58 -19.24 -13.53
CA ARG A 98 -9.86 -19.98 -14.57
C ARG A 98 -10.07 -21.46 -14.38
N ASP A 99 -10.19 -22.20 -15.49
CA ASP A 99 -10.22 -23.65 -15.51
C ASP A 99 -8.82 -24.26 -15.26
N ALA A 100 -8.73 -25.57 -15.26
CA ALA A 100 -7.47 -26.30 -15.06
C ALA A 100 -6.42 -26.03 -16.15
N GLN A 101 -6.84 -25.57 -17.34
CA GLN A 101 -5.98 -25.19 -18.47
C GLN A 101 -5.57 -23.74 -18.41
N GLY A 102 -6.08 -22.94 -17.44
CA GLY A 102 -5.83 -21.53 -17.28
C GLY A 102 -6.74 -20.62 -18.12
N GLY A 103 -7.70 -21.20 -18.83
CA GLY A 103 -8.72 -20.46 -19.57
C GLY A 103 -9.64 -19.69 -18.63
N ILE A 104 -9.98 -18.43 -18.96
CA ILE A 104 -10.93 -17.62 -18.19
C ILE A 104 -12.35 -18.11 -18.49
N VAL A 105 -13.04 -18.62 -17.48
CA VAL A 105 -14.43 -19.09 -17.56
C VAL A 105 -15.42 -18.08 -16.96
N TYR A 106 -14.93 -17.13 -16.16
CA TYR A 106 -15.74 -16.04 -15.61
C TYR A 106 -14.83 -14.85 -15.25
N ASP A 107 -15.29 -13.64 -15.56
CA ASP A 107 -14.59 -12.38 -15.23
C ASP A 107 -15.62 -11.25 -15.09
N LYS A 108 -15.96 -10.87 -13.86
CA LYS A 108 -16.94 -9.82 -13.57
C LYS A 108 -16.68 -9.11 -12.25
N ASN A 109 -17.18 -7.88 -12.22
CA ASN A 109 -17.27 -7.07 -10.99
C ASN A 109 -18.67 -7.25 -10.41
N THR A 110 -18.79 -7.94 -9.30
CA THR A 110 -20.06 -8.18 -8.60
C THR A 110 -19.82 -8.58 -7.16
N GLU A 111 -20.69 -8.17 -6.25
CA GLU A 111 -20.63 -8.53 -4.82
C GLU A 111 -20.81 -10.04 -4.60
N LEU A 112 -21.67 -10.66 -5.37
CA LEU A 112 -21.96 -12.09 -5.35
C LEU A 112 -21.76 -12.64 -6.76
N ALA A 113 -20.80 -13.53 -6.93
CA ALA A 113 -20.59 -14.22 -8.19
C ALA A 113 -21.27 -15.58 -8.16
N GLN A 114 -22.31 -15.76 -8.98
CA GLN A 114 -22.97 -17.05 -9.18
C GLN A 114 -22.63 -17.56 -10.58
N VAL A 115 -21.97 -18.70 -10.66
CA VAL A 115 -21.42 -19.24 -11.90
C VAL A 115 -21.79 -20.73 -12.01
N SER A 116 -22.50 -21.09 -13.06
CA SER A 116 -22.73 -22.51 -13.41
C SER A 116 -21.50 -23.03 -14.13
N LEU A 117 -20.91 -24.11 -13.64
CA LEU A 117 -19.66 -24.68 -14.12
C LEU A 117 -19.76 -26.21 -14.09
N PRO A 118 -19.14 -26.92 -15.03
CA PRO A 118 -19.00 -28.39 -14.93
C PRO A 118 -18.09 -28.77 -13.77
N PRO A 119 -18.18 -30.00 -13.26
CA PRO A 119 -17.21 -30.53 -12.29
C PRO A 119 -15.78 -30.41 -12.80
N GLY A 120 -14.85 -30.02 -11.91
CA GLY A 120 -13.44 -29.80 -12.26
C GLY A 120 -12.69 -28.94 -11.28
N ASP A 121 -11.42 -28.68 -11.59
CA ASP A 121 -10.55 -27.82 -10.80
C ASP A 121 -10.56 -26.40 -11.36
N TYR A 122 -10.73 -25.44 -10.47
CA TYR A 122 -10.78 -24.00 -10.80
C TYR A 122 -9.83 -23.20 -9.93
N SER A 123 -9.25 -22.16 -10.52
CA SER A 123 -8.55 -21.10 -9.79
C SER A 123 -9.43 -19.87 -9.72
N VAL A 124 -9.76 -19.44 -8.52
CA VAL A 124 -10.55 -18.23 -8.25
C VAL A 124 -9.60 -17.12 -7.82
N GLU A 125 -9.64 -15.98 -8.50
CA GLU A 125 -8.97 -14.75 -8.10
C GLU A 125 -10.05 -13.73 -7.70
N ALA A 126 -9.92 -13.19 -6.48
CA ALA A 126 -10.68 -12.04 -6.00
C ALA A 126 -9.77 -10.83 -5.94
N ARG A 127 -10.20 -9.69 -6.49
CA ARG A 127 -9.47 -8.42 -6.42
C ARG A 127 -10.35 -7.33 -5.81
N TYR A 128 -9.81 -6.65 -4.79
CA TYR A 128 -10.47 -5.55 -4.11
C TYR A 128 -9.48 -4.40 -3.85
N GLY A 129 -9.60 -3.34 -4.65
CA GLY A 129 -8.61 -2.26 -4.68
C GLY A 129 -7.24 -2.76 -5.14
N SER A 130 -6.20 -2.51 -4.35
CA SER A 130 -4.83 -2.98 -4.62
C SER A 130 -4.56 -4.39 -4.08
N ALA A 131 -5.51 -5.00 -3.40
CA ALA A 131 -5.37 -6.35 -2.85
C ALA A 131 -5.90 -7.39 -3.83
N SER A 132 -5.13 -8.46 -4.05
CA SER A 132 -5.56 -9.63 -4.81
C SER A 132 -5.34 -10.90 -4.01
N PHE A 133 -6.23 -11.88 -4.23
CA PHE A 133 -6.28 -13.16 -3.54
C PHE A 133 -6.55 -14.24 -4.56
N SER A 134 -5.90 -15.38 -4.42
CA SER A 134 -6.11 -16.51 -5.33
C SER A 134 -6.27 -17.79 -4.53
N GLN A 135 -7.28 -18.60 -4.91
CA GLN A 135 -7.58 -19.87 -4.28
C GLN A 135 -7.93 -20.90 -5.35
N ARG A 136 -7.47 -22.15 -5.15
CA ARG A 136 -7.90 -23.28 -5.96
C ARG A 136 -9.08 -23.97 -5.29
N LEU A 137 -10.08 -24.33 -6.09
CA LEU A 137 -11.30 -25.02 -5.67
C LEU A 137 -11.54 -26.22 -6.60
N THR A 138 -11.95 -27.35 -6.02
CA THR A 138 -12.40 -28.52 -6.79
C THR A 138 -13.91 -28.63 -6.67
N LEU A 139 -14.62 -28.50 -7.79
CA LEU A 139 -16.06 -28.67 -7.89
C LEU A 139 -16.36 -30.11 -8.26
N LEU A 140 -17.06 -30.82 -7.38
CA LEU A 140 -17.48 -32.21 -7.61
C LEU A 140 -18.83 -32.25 -8.33
N GLU A 141 -19.12 -33.43 -8.94
CA GLU A 141 -20.42 -33.68 -9.56
C GLU A 141 -21.56 -33.59 -8.52
N ALA A 142 -22.71 -33.08 -8.97
CA ALA A 142 -23.91 -32.82 -8.17
C ALA A 142 -23.69 -31.87 -6.98
N ASN A 143 -22.65 -31.02 -6.99
CA ASN A 143 -22.36 -30.05 -5.94
C ASN A 143 -22.40 -28.61 -6.43
N ARG A 144 -22.86 -27.70 -5.56
CA ARG A 144 -22.63 -26.28 -5.65
C ARG A 144 -21.84 -25.84 -4.44
N LEU A 145 -20.74 -25.13 -4.66
CA LEU A 145 -19.90 -24.60 -3.58
C LEU A 145 -20.25 -23.16 -3.33
N MET A 146 -20.67 -22.83 -2.11
CA MET A 146 -20.81 -21.44 -1.62
C MET A 146 -19.55 -21.11 -0.83
N VAL A 147 -18.73 -20.20 -1.36
CA VAL A 147 -17.44 -19.84 -0.78
C VAL A 147 -17.42 -18.37 -0.38
N SER A 148 -17.23 -18.10 0.90
CA SER A 148 -17.07 -16.75 1.45
C SER A 148 -15.62 -16.52 1.84
N PHE A 149 -14.92 -15.65 1.10
CA PHE A 149 -13.52 -15.32 1.34
C PHE A 149 -13.38 -14.25 2.41
N VAL A 150 -12.40 -14.41 3.31
CA VAL A 150 -11.97 -13.36 4.24
C VAL A 150 -10.71 -12.73 3.67
N LEU A 151 -10.81 -11.49 3.18
CA LEU A 151 -9.72 -10.87 2.41
C LEU A 151 -8.66 -10.18 3.27
N GLU A 152 -8.91 -9.99 4.57
CA GLU A 152 -8.00 -9.27 5.47
C GLU A 152 -7.57 -7.90 4.90
N VAL A 153 -8.55 -7.12 4.44
CA VAL A 153 -8.33 -5.81 3.79
C VAL A 153 -8.81 -4.68 4.69
N GLY A 154 -7.99 -3.64 4.79
CA GLY A 154 -8.36 -2.36 5.39
C GLY A 154 -8.27 -1.20 4.40
N GLY A 155 -8.58 0.01 4.87
CA GLY A 155 -8.50 1.24 4.11
C GLY A 155 -7.42 2.18 4.62
N ILE A 156 -6.74 2.88 3.71
CA ILE A 156 -5.90 4.04 4.02
C ILE A 156 -6.53 5.26 3.36
N ARG A 157 -6.70 6.33 4.14
CA ARG A 157 -7.13 7.64 3.64
C ARG A 157 -6.03 8.65 3.93
N ILE A 158 -5.38 9.15 2.87
CA ILE A 158 -4.23 10.06 3.00
C ILE A 158 -4.69 11.49 2.76
N LEU A 159 -4.35 12.39 3.68
CA LEU A 159 -4.73 13.80 3.68
C LEU A 159 -3.46 14.67 3.79
N PRO A 160 -2.72 14.86 2.67
CA PRO A 160 -1.55 15.74 2.67
C PRO A 160 -1.97 17.20 2.67
N ARG A 161 -1.24 18.02 3.41
CA ARG A 161 -1.43 19.48 3.47
C ARG A 161 -0.10 20.18 3.72
N VAL A 162 -0.02 21.47 3.36
CA VAL A 162 1.06 22.36 3.78
C VAL A 162 0.53 23.21 4.93
N LYS A 163 1.17 23.08 6.09
CA LYS A 163 0.76 23.80 7.31
C LYS A 163 0.83 25.31 7.10
N GLY A 164 -0.26 26.00 7.39
CA GLY A 164 -0.36 27.48 7.27
C GLY A 164 -0.69 27.99 5.86
N LEU A 165 -0.65 27.13 4.85
CA LEU A 165 -1.09 27.46 3.51
C LEU A 165 -2.33 26.62 3.22
N GLY A 166 -3.40 27.24 2.76
CA GLY A 166 -4.63 26.53 2.35
C GLY A 166 -4.43 25.63 1.12
N LEU A 167 -3.19 25.19 0.86
CA LEU A 167 -2.85 24.31 -0.24
C LEU A 167 -3.40 22.93 0.04
N THR A 168 -4.57 22.69 -0.46
CA THR A 168 -5.09 21.36 -0.62
C THR A 168 -4.44 20.74 -1.85
N SER A 169 -3.68 19.75 -1.67
CA SER A 169 -3.70 18.46 -2.27
C SER A 169 -3.81 18.27 -3.79
N ALA A 170 -4.22 19.23 -4.57
CA ALA A 170 -4.46 19.01 -6.02
C ALA A 170 -3.20 18.58 -6.80
N HIS A 171 -2.03 18.66 -6.20
CA HIS A 171 -0.75 18.37 -6.86
C HIS A 171 0.12 17.43 -6.03
N THR A 172 -0.46 16.71 -5.07
CA THR A 172 0.30 15.72 -4.26
C THR A 172 0.19 14.34 -4.83
N GLN A 173 1.24 13.56 -4.64
CA GLN A 173 1.28 12.13 -4.89
C GLN A 173 1.74 11.45 -3.61
N SER A 174 1.05 10.39 -3.22
CA SER A 174 1.43 9.58 -2.08
C SER A 174 1.69 8.16 -2.53
N PHE A 175 2.93 7.71 -2.36
CA PHE A 175 3.40 6.39 -2.72
C PHE A 175 3.28 5.49 -1.49
N VAL A 176 2.60 4.36 -1.62
CA VAL A 176 2.35 3.43 -0.51
C VAL A 176 3.16 2.16 -0.73
N TYR A 177 4.14 1.91 0.14
CA TYR A 177 5.02 0.75 0.10
C TYR A 177 4.69 -0.21 1.24
N ALA A 178 4.69 -1.52 0.98
CA ALA A 178 4.54 -2.51 2.05
C ALA A 178 5.83 -2.60 2.90
N LEU A 179 5.68 -2.61 4.23
CA LEU A 179 6.77 -2.84 5.18
C LEU A 179 6.78 -4.25 5.75
N SER A 180 5.68 -4.99 5.57
CA SER A 180 5.50 -6.34 6.09
C SER A 180 4.95 -7.30 5.04
N GLY A 181 4.93 -8.59 5.35
CA GLY A 181 4.36 -9.64 4.51
C GLY A 181 5.19 -9.97 3.25
N ALA A 182 4.56 -10.69 2.33
CA ALA A 182 5.18 -11.16 1.08
C ALA A 182 5.55 -10.04 0.10
N ASP A 183 4.92 -8.88 0.25
CA ASP A 183 5.12 -7.71 -0.61
C ASP A 183 6.05 -6.66 0.01
N LYS A 184 6.75 -6.99 1.08
CA LYS A 184 7.68 -6.09 1.76
C LYS A 184 8.65 -5.42 0.79
N GLY A 185 8.72 -4.08 0.84
CA GLY A 185 9.54 -3.22 -0.02
C GLY A 185 8.94 -2.91 -1.39
N LYS A 186 7.81 -3.52 -1.76
CA LYS A 186 7.14 -3.21 -3.03
C LYS A 186 6.24 -2.00 -2.92
N LEU A 187 6.18 -1.23 -4.00
CA LEU A 187 5.15 -0.21 -4.21
C LEU A 187 3.81 -0.90 -4.44
N ILE A 188 2.85 -0.64 -3.56
CA ILE A 188 1.52 -1.26 -3.61
C ILE A 188 0.55 -0.42 -4.43
N THR A 189 0.57 0.91 -4.21
CA THR A 189 -0.33 1.83 -4.92
C THR A 189 0.19 3.26 -4.81
N ILE A 190 -0.33 4.13 -5.67
CA ILE A 190 -0.07 5.56 -5.68
C ILE A 190 -1.41 6.28 -5.57
N SER A 191 -1.57 7.11 -4.53
CA SER A 191 -2.69 8.04 -4.44
C SER A 191 -2.33 9.35 -5.15
N LYS A 192 -3.19 9.77 -6.06
CA LYS A 192 -3.10 11.07 -6.76
C LYS A 192 -4.25 11.99 -6.36
N VAL A 193 -5.25 11.44 -5.68
CA VAL A 193 -6.43 12.16 -5.21
C VAL A 193 -6.43 12.12 -3.69
N PRO A 194 -6.14 13.23 -3.04
CA PRO A 194 -6.17 13.29 -1.59
C PRO A 194 -7.52 12.95 -1.01
N GLY A 195 -7.50 12.17 0.07
CA GLY A 195 -8.69 11.73 0.74
C GLY A 195 -9.42 10.56 0.06
N GLU A 196 -8.95 10.04 -1.07
CA GLU A 196 -9.43 8.78 -1.61
C GLU A 196 -9.13 7.62 -0.65
N ILE A 197 -9.95 6.59 -0.71
CA ILE A 197 -9.76 5.39 0.12
C ILE A 197 -9.00 4.36 -0.70
N LEU A 198 -7.77 4.09 -0.27
CA LEU A 198 -6.94 3.04 -0.82
C LEU A 198 -7.22 1.74 -0.06
N ARG A 199 -7.69 0.71 -0.76
CA ARG A 199 -7.95 -0.61 -0.19
C ARG A 199 -6.70 -1.46 -0.34
N VAL A 200 -6.11 -1.87 0.78
CA VAL A 200 -4.87 -2.64 0.86
C VAL A 200 -5.01 -3.80 1.86
N LYS A 201 -4.19 -4.83 1.75
CA LYS A 201 -4.14 -5.91 2.76
C LYS A 201 -3.80 -5.34 4.14
N SER A 202 -4.25 -5.99 5.21
CA SER A 202 -3.80 -5.65 6.56
C SER A 202 -2.29 -5.80 6.68
N GLY A 203 -1.64 -4.91 7.44
CA GLY A 203 -0.18 -4.91 7.61
C GLY A 203 0.41 -3.51 7.76
N ASP A 204 1.74 -3.44 7.73
CA ASP A 204 2.48 -2.21 7.90
C ASP A 204 2.88 -1.62 6.55
N TYR A 205 2.72 -0.30 6.43
CA TYR A 205 2.98 0.44 5.20
C TYR A 205 3.78 1.70 5.48
N ARG A 206 4.62 2.06 4.51
CA ARG A 206 5.29 3.36 4.43
C ARG A 206 4.61 4.21 3.38
N ILE A 207 4.22 5.41 3.76
CA ILE A 207 3.66 6.41 2.87
C ILE A 207 4.71 7.48 2.64
N GLU A 208 5.11 7.68 1.39
CA GLU A 208 5.93 8.80 0.97
C GLU A 208 5.02 9.80 0.23
N SER A 209 4.78 10.95 0.84
CA SER A 209 3.97 12.02 0.27
C SER A 209 4.86 13.14 -0.27
N ARG A 210 4.63 13.55 -1.51
CA ARG A 210 5.36 14.63 -2.17
C ARG A 210 4.45 15.48 -3.05
N PHE A 211 4.82 16.73 -3.26
CA PHE A 211 4.19 17.58 -4.25
C PHE A 211 4.78 17.29 -5.65
N ALA A 212 3.96 17.45 -6.70
CA ALA A 212 4.38 17.19 -8.08
C ALA A 212 5.53 18.12 -8.50
N THR A 213 5.53 19.35 -7.98
CA THR A 213 6.58 20.35 -8.20
C THR A 213 7.22 20.72 -6.87
N GLY A 214 8.53 20.51 -6.72
CA GLY A 214 9.27 20.87 -5.52
C GLY A 214 10.04 19.71 -4.89
N ASN A 215 10.58 19.96 -3.69
CA ASN A 215 11.37 18.99 -2.93
C ASN A 215 10.79 18.66 -1.55
N ALA A 216 9.58 19.13 -1.24
CA ALA A 216 8.92 18.85 0.02
C ALA A 216 8.37 17.43 0.04
N VAL A 217 9.09 16.54 0.72
CA VAL A 217 8.74 15.12 0.89
C VAL A 217 8.56 14.81 2.37
N VAL A 218 7.50 14.09 2.72
CA VAL A 218 7.25 13.57 4.08
C VAL A 218 7.03 12.07 4.00
N VAL A 219 7.65 11.35 4.92
CA VAL A 219 7.53 9.88 5.05
C VAL A 219 6.88 9.55 6.38
N VAL A 220 5.83 8.71 6.36
CA VAL A 220 5.10 8.23 7.55
C VAL A 220 4.89 6.73 7.44
N ASP A 221 5.02 6.03 8.56
CA ASP A 221 4.66 4.62 8.64
C ASP A 221 3.28 4.49 9.29
N VAL A 222 2.44 3.58 8.78
CA VAL A 222 1.08 3.33 9.23
C VAL A 222 0.79 1.84 9.30
N HIS A 223 0.05 1.43 10.34
CA HIS A 223 -0.51 0.09 10.44
C HIS A 223 -1.95 0.08 9.95
N VAL A 224 -2.30 -0.90 9.11
CA VAL A 224 -3.65 -1.10 8.56
C VAL A 224 -4.24 -2.36 9.15
N ASN A 225 -5.37 -2.23 9.82
CA ASN A 225 -6.15 -3.35 10.34
C ASN A 225 -7.25 -3.73 9.34
N ALA A 226 -7.51 -5.03 9.23
CA ALA A 226 -8.60 -5.55 8.41
C ALA A 226 -9.96 -4.99 8.86
N GLY A 227 -10.80 -4.62 7.91
CA GLY A 227 -12.12 -4.05 8.15
C GLY A 227 -12.14 -2.60 8.67
N LEU A 228 -10.97 -1.99 8.96
CA LEU A 228 -10.88 -0.64 9.49
C LEU A 228 -10.27 0.34 8.49
N MET A 229 -10.54 1.63 8.71
CA MET A 229 -9.95 2.73 7.94
C MET A 229 -8.93 3.48 8.81
N SER A 230 -7.69 3.59 8.31
CA SER A 230 -6.63 4.40 8.87
C SER A 230 -6.60 5.75 8.14
N ALA A 231 -6.97 6.83 8.84
CA ALA A 231 -6.82 8.19 8.31
C ALA A 231 -5.44 8.74 8.67
N VAL A 232 -4.68 9.18 7.66
CA VAL A 232 -3.32 9.67 7.80
C VAL A 232 -3.26 11.11 7.34
N GLU A 233 -3.16 12.05 8.27
CA GLU A 233 -2.90 13.45 7.99
C GLU A 233 -1.39 13.66 7.87
N ILE A 234 -0.95 14.26 6.76
CA ILE A 234 0.47 14.50 6.48
C ILE A 234 0.72 16.00 6.36
N ASP A 235 1.35 16.58 7.40
CA ASP A 235 1.74 17.98 7.40
C ASP A 235 3.13 18.14 6.76
N HIS A 236 3.17 18.75 5.59
CA HIS A 236 4.43 19.17 4.97
C HIS A 236 4.87 20.51 5.58
N ALA A 237 6.01 20.50 6.28
CA ALA A 237 6.70 21.71 6.70
C ALA A 237 7.39 22.34 5.48
N ALA A 238 6.62 23.06 4.66
CA ALA A 238 7.07 23.59 3.39
C ALA A 238 6.51 25.00 3.16
N GLY A 239 7.10 25.74 2.22
CA GLY A 239 6.58 27.00 1.70
C GLY A 239 6.24 26.90 0.22
N LEU A 240 5.51 27.89 -0.30
CA LEU A 240 5.13 28.02 -1.70
C LEU A 240 5.90 29.17 -2.35
N ALA A 241 6.74 28.89 -3.34
CA ALA A 241 7.32 29.91 -4.22
C ALA A 241 6.48 29.98 -5.51
N ARG A 242 6.00 31.18 -5.84
CA ARG A 242 5.36 31.50 -7.12
C ARG A 242 6.37 32.24 -7.99
N LEU A 243 6.77 31.62 -9.07
CA LEU A 243 7.70 32.15 -10.04
C LEU A 243 6.91 32.76 -11.19
N SER A 244 7.24 33.96 -11.59
CA SER A 244 6.57 34.64 -12.69
C SER A 244 7.57 35.40 -13.55
N TYR A 245 7.48 35.25 -14.86
CA TYR A 245 8.23 36.00 -15.83
C TYR A 245 7.37 37.19 -16.30
N VAL A 246 7.96 38.40 -16.23
CA VAL A 246 7.35 39.64 -16.70
C VAL A 246 8.09 40.08 -17.96
N GLY A 247 7.54 39.78 -19.12
CA GLY A 247 8.14 40.07 -20.43
C GLY A 247 7.18 39.69 -21.56
N ALA A 248 7.71 39.24 -22.69
CA ALA A 248 6.90 38.89 -23.83
C ALA A 248 5.91 37.78 -23.50
N PRO A 249 4.59 37.93 -23.81
CA PRO A 249 3.56 36.98 -23.41
C PRO A 249 3.64 35.62 -24.14
N ASP A 250 4.35 35.55 -25.23
CA ASP A 250 4.61 34.39 -26.06
C ASP A 250 6.00 33.76 -25.81
N ALA A 251 6.75 34.28 -24.81
CA ALA A 251 8.05 33.75 -24.47
C ALA A 251 7.95 32.30 -23.95
N HIS A 252 8.80 31.42 -24.46
CA HIS A 252 9.01 30.12 -23.86
C HIS A 252 9.99 30.25 -22.70
N VAL A 253 9.49 30.03 -21.47
CA VAL A 253 10.28 30.13 -20.25
C VAL A 253 10.39 28.76 -19.61
N SER A 254 11.61 28.37 -19.27
CA SER A 254 11.89 27.17 -18.48
C SER A 254 12.52 27.56 -17.15
N TRP A 255 11.88 27.18 -16.05
CA TRP A 255 12.32 27.46 -14.69
C TRP A 255 13.20 26.35 -14.14
N LEU A 256 14.36 26.72 -13.62
CA LEU A 256 15.27 25.85 -12.90
C LEU A 256 15.39 26.41 -11.47
N VAL A 257 15.07 25.59 -10.48
CA VAL A 257 15.21 25.96 -9.07
C VAL A 257 16.30 25.10 -8.45
N THR A 258 17.27 25.73 -7.81
CA THR A 258 18.42 25.06 -7.19
C THR A 258 18.46 25.45 -5.71
N ASP A 259 18.70 24.49 -4.82
CA ASP A 259 18.88 24.73 -3.39
C ASP A 259 20.31 25.22 -3.07
N ASP A 260 20.57 25.51 -1.81
CA ASP A 260 21.88 25.97 -1.30
C ASP A 260 22.96 24.87 -1.33
N HIS A 261 22.60 23.62 -1.54
CA HIS A 261 23.52 22.49 -1.73
C HIS A 261 23.85 22.23 -3.21
N GLY A 262 23.23 22.98 -4.12
CA GLY A 262 23.38 22.81 -5.56
C GLY A 262 22.50 21.71 -6.16
N GLU A 263 21.55 21.15 -5.38
CA GLU A 263 20.57 20.20 -5.91
C GLU A 263 19.53 20.93 -6.76
N GLN A 264 19.44 20.55 -8.03
CA GLN A 264 18.52 21.15 -8.98
C GLN A 264 17.23 20.34 -9.05
N LEU A 265 16.10 21.04 -8.89
CA LEU A 265 14.76 20.47 -9.09
C LEU A 265 14.48 20.23 -10.58
N PRO A 266 13.54 19.33 -10.93
CA PRO A 266 13.09 19.18 -12.30
C PRO A 266 12.63 20.52 -12.89
N ALA A 267 12.98 20.75 -14.14
CA ALA A 267 12.60 21.98 -14.87
C ALA A 267 11.07 22.07 -15.00
N ILE A 268 10.55 23.29 -14.95
CA ILE A 268 9.12 23.59 -15.08
C ILE A 268 8.96 24.62 -16.19
N ASP A 269 8.16 24.31 -17.21
CA ASP A 269 7.92 25.21 -18.33
C ASP A 269 6.66 26.06 -18.11
N GLY A 270 6.71 27.30 -18.59
CA GLY A 270 5.61 28.24 -18.55
C GLY A 270 6.02 29.64 -18.08
N LEU A 271 5.20 30.65 -18.41
CA LEU A 271 5.41 32.04 -17.95
C LEU A 271 5.34 32.19 -16.43
N SER A 272 4.65 31.24 -15.78
CA SER A 272 4.56 31.16 -14.32
C SER A 272 4.64 29.69 -13.87
N ALA A 273 5.20 29.48 -12.68
CA ALA A 273 5.29 28.19 -12.03
C ALA A 273 5.05 28.32 -10.52
N SER A 274 4.55 27.26 -9.90
CA SER A 274 4.41 27.18 -8.45
C SER A 274 5.19 25.98 -7.94
N VAL A 275 6.04 26.19 -6.93
CA VAL A 275 6.96 25.19 -6.40
C VAL A 275 6.80 25.11 -4.89
N VAL A 276 6.59 23.89 -4.37
CA VAL A 276 6.50 23.63 -2.92
C VAL A 276 7.85 23.17 -2.41
N LEU A 277 8.48 24.01 -1.59
CA LEU A 277 9.88 23.86 -1.18
C LEU A 277 10.01 23.60 0.31
N LYS A 278 10.97 22.74 0.70
CA LYS A 278 11.45 22.70 2.08
C LYS A 278 11.95 24.08 2.50
N PRO A 279 11.88 24.44 3.81
CA PRO A 279 12.50 25.66 4.29
C PRO A 279 13.99 25.69 3.95
N GLY A 280 14.48 26.83 3.40
CA GLY A 280 15.86 26.98 2.99
C GLY A 280 16.06 28.11 2.00
N ALA A 281 17.31 28.27 1.55
CA ALA A 281 17.72 29.23 0.53
C ALA A 281 17.71 28.57 -0.86
N TYR A 282 17.23 29.30 -1.85
CA TYR A 282 17.08 28.84 -3.23
C TYR A 282 17.48 29.88 -4.23
N THR A 283 17.85 29.41 -5.42
CA THR A 283 18.03 30.27 -6.59
C THR A 283 17.08 29.82 -7.69
N ALA A 284 16.17 30.68 -8.11
CA ALA A 284 15.36 30.50 -9.30
C ALA A 284 16.06 31.09 -10.51
N LYS A 285 16.10 30.32 -11.61
CA LYS A 285 16.66 30.71 -12.89
C LYS A 285 15.59 30.53 -13.95
N ALA A 286 15.22 31.62 -14.61
CA ALA A 286 14.37 31.61 -15.81
C ALA A 286 15.25 31.55 -17.05
N GLN A 287 15.07 30.53 -17.88
CA GLN A 287 15.71 30.45 -19.19
C GLN A 287 14.73 30.86 -20.28
N ILE A 288 15.12 31.87 -21.08
CA ILE A 288 14.33 32.39 -22.19
C ILE A 288 15.24 32.33 -23.43
N GLY A 289 15.07 31.29 -24.25
CA GLY A 289 15.99 31.01 -25.37
C GLY A 289 17.42 30.81 -24.86
N THR A 290 18.34 31.74 -25.20
CA THR A 290 19.74 31.72 -24.75
C THR A 290 20.00 32.61 -23.53
N GLU A 291 19.02 33.38 -23.09
CA GLU A 291 19.15 34.30 -21.96
C GLU A 291 18.72 33.66 -20.65
N PHE A 292 19.32 34.14 -19.55
CA PHE A 292 19.04 33.66 -18.21
C PHE A 292 18.82 34.85 -17.27
N LEU A 293 17.72 34.78 -16.52
CA LEU A 293 17.45 35.68 -15.40
C LEU A 293 17.50 34.87 -14.10
N THR A 294 18.04 35.44 -13.04
CA THR A 294 18.18 34.70 -11.77
C THR A 294 17.72 35.59 -10.59
N ALA A 295 17.11 34.93 -9.60
CA ALA A 295 16.80 35.50 -8.30
C ALA A 295 17.09 34.50 -7.20
N SER A 296 17.78 34.97 -6.14
CA SER A 296 17.95 34.17 -4.91
C SER A 296 16.89 34.60 -3.90
N PHE A 297 16.38 33.61 -3.16
CA PHE A 297 15.35 33.86 -2.17
C PHE A 297 15.40 32.76 -1.06
N ASP A 298 14.86 33.15 0.10
CA ASP A 298 14.63 32.19 1.19
C ASP A 298 13.15 31.86 1.27
N ILE A 299 12.83 30.67 1.71
CA ILE A 299 11.45 30.23 1.96
C ILE A 299 11.36 29.57 3.35
N ALA A 300 10.35 29.94 4.12
CA ALA A 300 10.06 29.32 5.41
C ALA A 300 8.82 28.44 5.32
N ALA A 301 8.65 27.54 6.30
CA ALA A 301 7.44 26.73 6.40
C ALA A 301 6.21 27.61 6.59
N GLY A 302 5.14 27.36 5.82
CA GLY A 302 3.92 28.15 5.83
C GLY A 302 4.02 29.51 5.13
N GLN A 303 5.15 29.82 4.49
CA GLN A 303 5.35 31.07 3.75
C GLN A 303 4.94 30.92 2.28
N GLU A 304 4.26 31.94 1.76
CA GLU A 304 4.14 32.18 0.32
C GLU A 304 5.11 33.26 -0.10
N ARG A 305 5.76 33.09 -1.24
CA ARG A 305 6.68 34.07 -1.79
C ARG A 305 6.56 34.18 -3.29
N ASP A 306 6.39 35.40 -3.77
CA ASP A 306 6.35 35.71 -5.18
C ASP A 306 7.76 36.14 -5.65
N ILE A 307 8.24 35.48 -6.72
CA ILE A 307 9.51 35.73 -7.37
C ILE A 307 9.22 36.22 -8.79
N LEU A 308 9.49 37.50 -9.03
CA LEU A 308 9.28 38.11 -10.33
C LEU A 308 10.62 38.29 -11.04
N LEU A 309 10.73 37.79 -12.26
CA LEU A 309 11.88 37.94 -13.13
C LEU A 309 11.46 38.60 -14.46
N GLY A 310 12.26 39.52 -14.96
CA GLY A 310 11.98 40.29 -16.17
C GLY A 310 11.94 41.77 -15.86
N ASN A 311 11.60 42.57 -16.88
CA ASN A 311 11.52 44.06 -16.78
C ASN A 311 10.09 44.53 -16.55
#